data_09de232051ecb44c1a472b0baa1ee259
#
_entry.id   09de232051ecb44c1a472b0baa1ee259
#
_cell.length_a   1.000
_cell.length_b   1.000
_cell.length_c   1.000
_cell.angle_alpha   90.00
_cell.angle_beta   90.00
_cell.angle_gamma   90.00
#
_symmetry.space_group_name_H-M   'P 1'
#
loop_
_entity.id
_entity.type
_entity.pdbx_description
1 polymer ?
#
loop_
_entity_poly.entity_id
_entity_poly.type
_entity_poly.pdbx_seq_one_letter_code
_entity_poly.pdbx_strand_id
1 'polypeptide(L)'
;MNKKVISAMLAASMAVSLAACGSTATSEATSAVSSETSSTVASGESAASGSYTGTPIKVGGIGPITGAAATYGNAVKNAEELAVKEINAANGSDVFDWKFEDDEHDAEKSVNAYNTLKDWGLQVLAGPVTTTPSIAVAAETANDNLFM
;
A
#
# COMPACT_ATOMS: atom_id res chain seq x y z
N MET A 1 -47.50 -6.40 -12.34
CA MET A 1 -46.51 -7.50 -12.40
C MET A 1 -46.30 -8.01 -10.98
N ASN A 2 -46.64 -9.27 -10.74
CA ASN A 2 -46.79 -9.84 -9.40
C ASN A 2 -45.41 -10.19 -8.80
N LYS A 3 -45.15 -9.71 -7.57
CA LYS A 3 -43.91 -9.96 -6.78
C LYS A 3 -43.56 -11.44 -6.62
N LYS A 4 -44.50 -12.36 -6.85
CA LYS A 4 -44.31 -13.81 -6.78
C LYS A 4 -43.59 -14.41 -8.00
N VAL A 5 -43.56 -13.72 -9.14
CA VAL A 5 -42.88 -14.20 -10.37
C VAL A 5 -41.41 -13.86 -10.37
N ILE A 6 -41.02 -12.74 -9.71
CA ILE A 6 -39.62 -12.33 -9.60
C ILE A 6 -38.84 -13.23 -8.64
N SER A 7 -39.47 -13.74 -7.58
CA SER A 7 -38.83 -14.68 -6.64
C SER A 7 -38.52 -16.06 -7.24
N ALA A 8 -39.31 -16.49 -8.21
CA ALA A 8 -39.15 -17.82 -8.85
C ALA A 8 -37.98 -17.83 -9.86
N MET A 9 -37.67 -16.69 -10.49
CA MET A 9 -36.54 -16.61 -11.43
C MET A 9 -35.17 -16.49 -10.76
N LEU A 10 -35.09 -15.93 -9.54
CA LEU A 10 -33.83 -15.82 -8.81
C LEU A 10 -33.35 -17.13 -8.19
N ALA A 11 -34.27 -18.08 -7.96
CA ALA A 11 -33.94 -19.39 -7.36
C ALA A 11 -33.36 -20.41 -8.35
N ALA A 12 -33.54 -20.19 -9.66
CA ALA A 12 -33.12 -21.15 -10.69
C ALA A 12 -31.65 -20.93 -11.17
N SER A 13 -31.02 -19.79 -10.84
CA SER A 13 -29.67 -19.49 -11.31
C SER A 13 -28.53 -19.88 -10.34
N MET A 14 -28.84 -20.37 -9.13
CA MET A 14 -27.84 -20.79 -8.13
C MET A 14 -27.52 -22.28 -8.09
N ALA A 15 -28.15 -23.10 -8.92
CA ALA A 15 -28.03 -24.57 -8.85
C ALA A 15 -26.94 -25.17 -9.77
N VAL A 16 -26.17 -24.37 -10.54
CA VAL A 16 -25.23 -24.92 -11.54
C VAL A 16 -23.75 -24.80 -11.12
N SER A 17 -23.41 -24.16 -9.99
CA SER A 17 -22.01 -23.91 -9.61
C SER A 17 -21.41 -24.83 -8.53
N LEU A 18 -22.07 -25.95 -8.15
CA LEU A 18 -21.58 -26.84 -7.09
C LEU A 18 -21.12 -28.24 -7.54
N ALA A 19 -20.79 -28.44 -8.82
CA ALA A 19 -20.42 -29.76 -9.35
C ALA A 19 -18.91 -29.90 -9.72
N ALA A 20 -17.99 -29.19 -9.06
CA ALA A 20 -16.56 -29.34 -9.35
C ALA A 20 -15.69 -29.33 -8.08
N CYS A 21 -16.01 -30.15 -7.08
CA CYS A 21 -15.06 -30.53 -6.04
C CYS A 21 -15.53 -31.82 -5.36
N GLY A 22 -15.15 -32.94 -5.93
CA GLY A 22 -15.34 -34.25 -5.31
C GLY A 22 -14.38 -35.23 -5.94
N SER A 23 -13.24 -35.48 -5.32
CA SER A 23 -12.46 -36.69 -5.48
C SER A 23 -11.80 -37.05 -4.17
N THR A 24 -12.25 -38.15 -3.69
CA THR A 24 -11.89 -38.98 -2.56
C THR A 24 -10.40 -39.22 -2.38
N ALA A 25 -10.03 -39.24 -1.10
CA ALA A 25 -8.75 -39.71 -0.58
C ALA A 25 -8.52 -41.20 -0.85
N THR A 26 -7.30 -41.59 -1.13
CA THR A 26 -6.68 -42.83 -0.64
C THR A 26 -5.16 -42.65 -0.59
N SER A 27 -4.57 -43.00 0.54
CA SER A 27 -3.15 -43.02 0.87
C SER A 27 -2.29 -43.82 -0.14
N GLU A 28 -1.10 -43.37 -0.40
CA GLU A 28 0.12 -44.05 -0.05
C GLU A 28 1.36 -43.20 -0.43
N ALA A 29 2.34 -43.24 0.46
CA ALA A 29 3.60 -42.55 0.40
C ALA A 29 4.48 -43.09 -0.73
N THR A 30 5.17 -42.20 -1.45
CA THR A 30 6.58 -42.41 -1.84
C THR A 30 7.19 -41.10 -2.33
N SER A 31 8.37 -40.80 -1.82
CA SER A 31 9.25 -39.68 -2.14
C SER A 31 9.63 -39.60 -3.61
N ALA A 32 9.62 -38.40 -4.19
CA ALA A 32 10.60 -37.88 -5.15
C ALA A 32 10.32 -36.41 -5.47
N VAL A 33 11.13 -35.56 -4.95
CA VAL A 33 12.03 -34.56 -5.55
C VAL A 33 11.59 -33.95 -6.89
N SER A 34 11.57 -32.62 -6.85
CA SER A 34 11.86 -31.69 -7.94
C SER A 34 10.79 -31.45 -9.01
N SER A 35 10.21 -30.31 -8.97
CA SER A 35 10.13 -29.41 -10.14
C SER A 35 9.97 -28.00 -9.64
N GLU A 36 11.03 -27.23 -9.69
CA GLU A 36 11.04 -25.79 -9.57
C GLU A 36 10.18 -25.21 -10.70
N THR A 37 8.99 -24.72 -10.35
CA THR A 37 8.33 -23.76 -11.23
C THR A 37 8.91 -22.41 -10.89
N SER A 38 10.01 -22.10 -11.56
CA SER A 38 10.55 -20.75 -11.63
C SER A 38 9.48 -19.84 -12.22
N SER A 39 8.77 -19.16 -11.35
CA SER A 39 8.02 -17.97 -11.75
C SER A 39 9.06 -16.93 -12.13
N THR A 40 9.36 -16.83 -13.41
CA THR A 40 10.05 -15.67 -13.96
C THR A 40 9.13 -14.48 -13.76
N VAL A 41 9.34 -13.78 -12.65
CA VAL A 41 8.90 -12.39 -12.53
C VAL A 41 9.66 -11.69 -13.64
N ALA A 42 8.95 -11.26 -14.67
CA ALA A 42 9.52 -10.41 -15.70
C ALA A 42 10.07 -9.18 -14.96
N SER A 43 11.39 -9.12 -14.83
CA SER A 43 12.07 -7.89 -14.47
C SER A 43 11.67 -6.86 -15.50
N GLY A 44 10.79 -5.94 -15.08
CA GLY A 44 10.47 -4.77 -15.88
C GLY A 44 11.78 -4.08 -16.20
N GLU A 45 12.00 -3.93 -17.49
CA GLU A 45 13.09 -3.23 -18.13
C GLU A 45 13.40 -1.94 -17.36
N SER A 46 14.59 -1.86 -16.83
CA SER A 46 15.14 -0.68 -16.21
C SER A 46 14.91 0.54 -17.10
N ALA A 47 13.99 1.41 -16.69
CA ALA A 47 13.82 2.70 -17.33
C ALA A 47 15.17 3.45 -17.29
N ALA A 48 15.48 4.09 -18.39
CA ALA A 48 16.68 4.83 -18.69
C ALA A 48 17.35 5.46 -17.45
N SER A 49 18.60 5.09 -17.20
CA SER A 49 19.51 5.71 -16.27
C SER A 49 19.83 7.14 -16.73
N GLY A 50 18.90 8.05 -16.47
CA GLY A 50 19.18 9.47 -16.48
C GLY A 50 19.50 9.89 -15.06
N SER A 51 20.70 10.33 -14.79
CA SER A 51 21.02 10.90 -13.48
C SER A 51 20.11 12.11 -13.23
N TYR A 52 19.34 12.08 -12.14
CA TYR A 52 18.56 13.23 -11.69
C TYR A 52 19.54 14.32 -11.19
N THR A 53 19.39 15.52 -11.70
CA THR A 53 20.26 16.66 -11.36
C THR A 53 19.51 17.82 -10.69
N GLY A 54 18.23 17.60 -10.38
CA GLY A 54 17.39 18.58 -9.71
C GLY A 54 17.59 18.61 -8.19
N THR A 55 16.88 19.51 -7.54
CA THR A 55 16.75 19.49 -6.07
C THR A 55 15.88 18.32 -5.66
N PRO A 56 16.25 17.52 -4.65
CA PRO A 56 15.43 16.40 -4.19
C PRO A 56 13.99 16.79 -3.88
N ILE A 57 13.06 15.96 -4.32
CA ILE A 57 11.63 16.11 -4.02
C ILE A 57 11.41 15.64 -2.59
N LYS A 58 10.81 16.50 -1.76
CA LYS A 58 10.52 16.17 -0.37
C LYS A 58 9.23 15.36 -0.24
N VAL A 59 9.38 14.12 0.14
CA VAL A 59 8.30 13.16 0.36
C VAL A 59 8.14 12.92 1.85
N GLY A 60 6.95 13.14 2.40
CA GLY A 60 6.64 12.87 3.80
C GLY A 60 5.78 11.63 3.97
N GLY A 61 6.02 10.86 5.01
CA GLY A 61 5.15 9.79 5.48
C GLY A 61 4.55 10.13 6.84
N ILE A 62 3.34 9.67 7.11
CA ILE A 62 2.70 9.79 8.43
C ILE A 62 2.07 8.44 8.78
N GLY A 63 2.27 7.99 10.00
CA GLY A 63 1.60 6.79 10.50
C GLY A 63 2.03 6.42 11.90
N PRO A 64 1.31 5.50 12.55
CA PRO A 64 1.59 5.11 13.94
C PRO A 64 2.84 4.25 14.00
N ILE A 65 3.97 4.81 14.42
CA ILE A 65 5.18 4.02 14.71
C ILE A 65 5.32 3.67 16.19
N THR A 66 4.45 4.23 17.01
CA THR A 66 4.25 3.87 18.43
C THR A 66 2.79 3.52 18.71
N GLY A 67 2.50 3.00 19.90
CA GLY A 67 1.14 2.62 20.32
C GLY A 67 0.61 1.32 19.73
N ALA A 68 -0.71 1.11 19.83
CA ALA A 68 -1.36 -0.17 19.49
C ALA A 68 -1.32 -0.51 17.98
N ALA A 69 -1.25 0.48 17.12
CA ALA A 69 -1.23 0.31 15.68
C ALA A 69 0.20 0.35 15.08
N ALA A 70 1.23 0.36 15.91
CA ALA A 70 2.63 0.51 15.50
C ALA A 70 3.12 -0.53 14.48
N THR A 71 2.57 -1.74 14.49
CA THR A 71 2.92 -2.77 13.51
C THR A 71 2.62 -2.34 12.08
N TYR A 72 1.49 -1.66 11.86
CA TYR A 72 1.10 -1.16 10.54
C TYR A 72 2.00 -0.01 10.11
N GLY A 73 2.18 1.00 10.96
CA GLY A 73 2.98 2.18 10.65
C GLY A 73 4.45 1.85 10.42
N ASN A 74 5.05 0.97 11.23
CA ASN A 74 6.43 0.55 11.04
C ASN A 74 6.62 -0.23 9.73
N ALA A 75 5.65 -1.06 9.32
CA ALA A 75 5.71 -1.76 8.04
C ALA A 75 5.73 -0.78 6.85
N VAL A 76 4.83 0.21 6.87
CA VAL A 76 4.77 1.25 5.82
C VAL A 76 6.03 2.11 5.82
N LYS A 77 6.44 2.61 6.99
CA LYS A 77 7.67 3.39 7.14
C LYS A 77 8.88 2.70 6.54
N ASN A 78 9.07 1.41 6.85
CA ASN A 78 10.20 0.64 6.33
C ASN A 78 10.11 0.44 4.80
N ALA A 79 8.90 0.26 4.26
CA ALA A 79 8.67 0.12 2.82
C ALA A 79 8.97 1.44 2.08
N GLU A 80 8.50 2.56 2.58
CA GLU A 80 8.78 3.89 2.01
C GLU A 80 10.28 4.21 2.04
N GLU A 81 10.94 3.98 3.18
CA GLU A 81 12.37 4.19 3.33
C GLU A 81 13.17 3.33 2.34
N LEU A 82 12.79 2.07 2.17
CA LEU A 82 13.43 1.16 1.21
C LEU A 82 13.24 1.66 -0.23
N ALA A 83 12.01 2.02 -0.60
CA ALA A 83 11.70 2.51 -1.94
C ALA A 83 12.50 3.77 -2.28
N VAL A 84 12.58 4.73 -1.36
CA VAL A 84 13.40 5.94 -1.55
C VAL A 84 14.87 5.60 -1.73
N LYS A 85 15.42 4.71 -0.90
CA LYS A 85 16.82 4.28 -1.02
C LYS A 85 17.11 3.60 -2.35
N GLU A 86 16.22 2.73 -2.81
CA GLU A 86 16.37 2.04 -4.09
C GLU A 86 16.30 3.00 -5.28
N ILE A 87 15.35 3.94 -5.27
CA ILE A 87 15.21 4.93 -6.34
C ILE A 87 16.44 5.85 -6.39
N ASN A 88 16.88 6.36 -5.25
CA ASN A 88 18.07 7.23 -5.17
C ASN A 88 19.33 6.47 -5.64
N ALA A 89 19.50 5.22 -5.21
CA ALA A 89 20.63 4.39 -5.64
C ALA A 89 20.60 4.08 -7.14
N ALA A 90 19.43 3.77 -7.71
CA ALA A 90 19.27 3.50 -9.14
C ALA A 90 19.57 4.73 -10.01
N ASN A 91 19.30 5.93 -9.51
CA ASN A 91 19.59 7.19 -10.21
C ASN A 91 21.00 7.73 -9.95
N GLY A 92 21.75 7.15 -9.01
CA GLY A 92 23.08 7.65 -8.62
C GLY A 92 23.06 9.05 -8.00
N SER A 93 21.90 9.51 -7.53
CA SER A 93 21.68 10.83 -6.94
C SER A 93 20.43 10.84 -6.06
N ASP A 94 20.32 11.80 -5.16
CA ASP A 94 19.16 11.98 -4.30
C ASP A 94 17.97 12.58 -5.11
N VAL A 95 17.11 11.70 -5.63
CA VAL A 95 15.86 12.10 -6.28
C VAL A 95 14.82 12.51 -5.24
N PHE A 96 14.77 11.77 -4.14
CA PHE A 96 13.86 12.01 -3.03
C PHE A 96 14.61 12.27 -1.73
N ASP A 97 14.14 13.27 -1.00
CA ASP A 97 14.43 13.51 0.41
C ASP A 97 13.19 13.07 1.20
N TRP A 98 13.33 12.22 2.20
CA TRP A 98 12.21 11.54 2.84
C TRP A 98 12.22 11.70 4.36
N LYS A 99 11.06 11.96 4.93
CA LYS A 99 10.85 12.09 6.36
C LYS A 99 9.53 11.43 6.78
N PHE A 100 9.53 10.77 7.93
CA PHE A 100 8.34 10.11 8.49
C PHE A 100 8.03 10.63 9.88
N GLU A 101 6.74 10.93 10.15
CA GLU A 101 6.26 11.40 11.43
C GLU A 101 5.27 10.41 12.07
N ASP A 102 5.34 10.30 13.41
CA ASP A 102 4.45 9.45 14.19
C ASP A 102 3.12 10.17 14.51
N ASP A 103 2.00 9.52 14.20
CA ASP A 103 0.67 10.01 14.56
C ASP A 103 0.00 9.23 15.70
N GLU A 104 0.62 8.17 16.19
CA GLU A 104 0.09 7.29 17.23
C GLU A 104 -1.36 6.80 16.96
N HIS A 105 -1.81 6.79 15.71
CA HIS A 105 -3.19 6.51 15.27
C HIS A 105 -4.21 7.55 15.77
N ASP A 106 -3.80 8.78 15.97
CA ASP A 106 -4.63 9.88 16.47
C ASP A 106 -4.77 10.98 15.42
N ALA A 107 -6.00 11.48 15.22
CA ALA A 107 -6.30 12.48 14.19
C ALA A 107 -5.60 13.81 14.44
N GLU A 108 -5.57 14.29 15.69
CA GLU A 108 -4.96 15.59 16.03
C GLU A 108 -3.43 15.51 15.89
N LYS A 109 -2.83 14.41 16.37
CA LYS A 109 -1.40 14.17 16.18
C LYS A 109 -1.02 14.05 14.72
N SER A 110 -1.87 13.46 13.89
CA SER A 110 -1.65 13.36 12.45
C SER A 110 -1.65 14.73 11.76
N VAL A 111 -2.55 15.64 12.13
CA VAL A 111 -2.55 17.02 11.65
C VAL A 111 -1.28 17.76 12.11
N ASN A 112 -0.83 17.55 13.35
CA ASN A 112 0.40 18.13 13.85
C ASN A 112 1.63 17.58 13.12
N ALA A 113 1.66 16.27 12.83
CA ALA A 113 2.69 15.63 12.01
C ALA A 113 2.74 16.21 10.60
N TYR A 114 1.56 16.39 9.98
CA TYR A 114 1.43 17.05 8.68
C TYR A 114 2.01 18.47 8.68
N ASN A 115 1.67 19.29 9.69
CA ASN A 115 2.22 20.65 9.82
C ASN A 115 3.75 20.62 9.99
N THR A 116 4.29 19.68 10.75
CA THR A 116 5.74 19.48 10.90
C THR A 116 6.41 19.18 9.55
N LEU A 117 5.79 18.35 8.74
CA LEU A 117 6.27 18.04 7.39
C LEU A 117 6.15 19.25 6.45
N LYS A 118 5.07 20.04 6.55
CA LYS A 118 4.95 21.31 5.79
C LYS A 118 6.07 22.28 6.11
N ASP A 119 6.37 22.46 7.39
CA ASP A 119 7.47 23.35 7.83
C ASP A 119 8.83 22.87 7.32
N TRP A 120 9.02 21.55 7.16
CA TRP A 120 10.19 20.98 6.52
C TRP A 120 10.21 21.22 5.00
N GLY A 121 9.08 21.56 4.38
CA GLY A 121 8.93 21.84 2.96
C GLY A 121 8.41 20.67 2.14
N LEU A 122 7.49 19.89 2.71
CA LEU A 122 6.78 18.78 2.07
C LEU A 122 6.25 19.15 0.68
N GLN A 123 6.43 18.28 -0.29
CA GLN A 123 5.90 18.42 -1.66
C GLN A 123 4.90 17.31 -2.03
N VAL A 124 5.07 16.11 -1.46
CA VAL A 124 4.19 14.96 -1.65
C VAL A 124 4.03 14.23 -0.32
N LEU A 125 2.81 13.89 0.04
CA LEU A 125 2.52 13.10 1.24
C LEU A 125 2.18 11.64 0.86
N ALA A 126 2.93 10.69 1.40
CA ALA A 126 2.63 9.26 1.33
C ALA A 126 2.00 8.83 2.68
N GLY A 127 0.71 8.68 2.70
CA GLY A 127 -0.04 8.41 3.94
C GLY A 127 -0.99 9.56 4.30
N PRO A 128 -1.62 9.56 5.49
CA PRO A 128 -1.41 8.68 6.67
C PRO A 128 -1.83 7.21 6.48
N VAL A 129 -1.25 6.35 7.31
CA VAL A 129 -1.44 4.89 7.22
C VAL A 129 -2.84 4.42 7.62
N THR A 130 -3.51 5.14 8.53
CA THR A 130 -4.77 4.70 9.14
C THR A 130 -5.92 5.66 8.87
N THR A 131 -7.17 5.13 8.86
CA THR A 131 -8.34 5.83 8.33
C THR A 131 -8.66 7.17 9.02
N THR A 132 -8.72 7.21 10.35
CA THR A 132 -9.07 8.44 11.08
C THR A 132 -8.03 9.55 10.87
N PRO A 133 -6.74 9.31 11.01
CA PRO A 133 -5.67 10.19 10.56
C PRO A 133 -5.78 10.64 9.11
N SER A 134 -6.04 9.69 8.18
CA SER A 134 -6.15 10.02 6.75
C SER A 134 -7.28 11.00 6.46
N ILE A 135 -8.44 10.83 7.09
CA ILE A 135 -9.58 11.75 6.91
C ILE A 135 -9.22 13.15 7.44
N ALA A 136 -8.57 13.25 8.59
CA ALA A 136 -8.18 14.52 9.19
C ALA A 136 -7.16 15.25 8.31
N VAL A 137 -6.12 14.58 7.86
CA VAL A 137 -5.06 15.18 7.05
C VAL A 137 -5.55 15.49 5.63
N ALA A 138 -6.47 14.69 5.05
CA ALA A 138 -7.03 14.98 3.73
C ALA A 138 -7.74 16.32 3.67
N ALA A 139 -8.39 16.77 4.75
CA ALA A 139 -8.98 18.09 4.82
C ALA A 139 -7.91 19.22 4.76
N GLU A 140 -6.78 19.02 5.43
CA GLU A 140 -5.69 19.99 5.43
C GLU A 140 -4.95 20.03 4.09
N THR A 141 -4.64 18.87 3.50
CA THR A 141 -3.97 18.78 2.19
C THR A 141 -4.82 19.39 1.08
N ALA A 142 -6.15 19.23 1.14
CA ALA A 142 -7.06 19.87 0.19
C ALA A 142 -7.04 21.41 0.29
N ASN A 143 -6.97 21.97 1.51
CA ASN A 143 -6.84 23.40 1.74
C ASN A 143 -5.51 23.96 1.22
N ASP A 144 -4.44 23.18 1.37
CA ASP A 144 -3.08 23.55 0.95
C ASP A 144 -2.79 23.21 -0.51
N ASN A 145 -3.72 22.56 -1.22
CA ASN A 145 -3.54 22.05 -2.58
C ASN A 145 -2.29 21.15 -2.71
N LEU A 146 -2.04 20.33 -1.68
CA LEU A 146 -0.92 19.40 -1.61
C LEU A 146 -1.37 18.00 -2.03
N PHE A 147 -0.55 17.32 -2.82
CA PHE A 147 -0.80 15.95 -3.25
C PHE A 147 -0.59 14.95 -2.09
N MET A 148 -1.63 14.11 -1.86
CA MET A 148 -1.62 13.04 -0.87
C MET A 148 -2.04 11.71 -1.50
#